data_fc8255535b7ea292ff5e7987e9b75e1e
#
_entry.id   fc8255535b7ea292ff5e7987e9b75e1e
#
_cell.length_a   1.000
_cell.length_b   1.000
_cell.length_c   1.000
_cell.angle_alpha   90.00
_cell.angle_beta   90.00
_cell.angle_gamma   90.00
#
_symmetry.space_group_name_H-M   'P 1'
#
loop_
_entity.id
_entity.type
_entity.pdbx_description
1 polymer ?
#
loop_
_entity_poly.entity_id
_entity_poly.type
_entity_poly.pdbx_seq_one_letter_code
_entity_poly.pdbx_strand_id
1 'polypeptide(L)'
;QGEPDTVPQLLTNRGDHFLWAARELYERGYREVNFNLGCPSGTVTAKHKGAGLLAHPEELDRCLGEIFEGLPDLRVSVKTRIGKNDPEEWDALLALYGKYPISELIVHPRVQKEFYKGTVHRDAFDRALEAYPGTLVYNGDLFTPSDIGMFCRQYPQVTAVMTGRGLMADPSLLR
;
A
#
# COMPACT_ATOMS: atom_id res chain seq x y z
N GLN A 1 21.90 1.35 13.61
CA GLN A 1 21.64 2.44 12.66
C GLN A 1 20.90 1.83 11.48
N GLY A 2 19.63 2.23 11.23
CA GLY A 2 18.88 1.77 10.07
C GLY A 2 19.50 2.29 8.77
N GLU A 3 19.31 1.56 7.68
CA GLU A 3 19.66 2.06 6.34
C GLU A 3 18.77 3.29 6.05
N PRO A 4 19.33 4.45 5.70
CA PRO A 4 18.60 5.72 5.64
C PRO A 4 17.44 5.72 4.62
N ASP A 5 17.48 4.84 3.62
CA ASP A 5 16.47 4.75 2.54
C ASP A 5 15.49 3.58 2.73
N THR A 6 15.54 2.89 3.88
CA THR A 6 14.66 1.75 4.16
C THR A 6 13.41 2.21 4.92
N VAL A 7 12.23 1.84 4.42
CA VAL A 7 10.95 2.02 5.10
C VAL A 7 10.47 0.67 5.64
N PRO A 8 10.48 0.45 6.98
CA PRO A 8 9.97 -0.77 7.58
C PRO A 8 8.48 -0.95 7.32
N GLN A 9 8.05 -2.20 7.04
CA GLN A 9 6.65 -2.50 6.82
C GLN A 9 6.07 -3.31 7.98
N LEU A 10 4.91 -2.88 8.48
CA LEU A 10 4.18 -3.52 9.56
C LEU A 10 2.91 -4.21 9.04
N LEU A 11 2.65 -5.43 9.54
CA LEU A 11 1.49 -6.24 9.20
C LEU A 11 0.68 -6.57 10.46
N THR A 12 -0.40 -5.86 10.68
CA THR A 12 -1.32 -6.03 11.79
C THR A 12 -2.74 -5.64 11.40
N ASN A 13 -3.72 -5.87 12.25
CA ASN A 13 -5.08 -5.33 12.19
C ASN A 13 -5.44 -4.58 13.48
N ARG A 14 -4.43 -4.26 14.32
CA ARG A 14 -4.60 -3.58 15.60
C ARG A 14 -3.75 -2.33 15.63
N GLY A 15 -4.37 -1.19 15.90
CA GLY A 15 -3.69 0.11 16.00
C GLY A 15 -2.66 0.14 17.13
N ASP A 16 -2.99 -0.41 18.32
CA ASP A 16 -2.08 -0.47 19.46
C ASP A 16 -0.78 -1.26 19.16
N HIS A 17 -0.88 -2.38 18.43
CA HIS A 17 0.29 -3.14 18.00
C HIS A 17 1.12 -2.38 16.97
N PHE A 18 0.46 -1.66 16.04
CA PHE A 18 1.14 -0.80 15.09
C PHE A 18 1.89 0.32 15.80
N LEU A 19 1.23 1.01 16.72
CA LEU A 19 1.79 2.11 17.50
C LEU A 19 3.01 1.68 18.30
N TRP A 20 2.93 0.53 18.98
CA TRP A 20 4.05 -0.01 19.71
C TRP A 20 5.28 -0.25 18.82
N ALA A 21 5.08 -0.97 17.70
CA ALA A 21 6.17 -1.28 16.78
C ALA A 21 6.73 -0.03 16.09
N ALA A 22 5.86 0.92 15.73
CA ALA A 22 6.26 2.17 15.08
C ALA A 22 7.10 3.06 16.00
N ARG A 23 6.79 3.13 17.31
CA ARG A 23 7.60 3.85 18.31
C ARG A 23 8.98 3.23 18.45
N GLU A 24 9.07 1.90 18.54
CA GLU A 24 10.36 1.18 18.57
C GLU A 24 11.21 1.46 17.32
N LEU A 25 10.57 1.55 16.15
CA LEU A 25 11.26 1.89 14.91
C LEU A 25 11.70 3.35 14.90
N TYR A 26 10.88 4.27 15.41
CA TYR A 26 11.21 5.68 15.52
C TYR A 26 12.45 5.92 16.42
N GLU A 27 12.52 5.23 17.57
CA GLU A 27 13.69 5.28 18.47
C GLU A 27 14.97 4.76 17.81
N ARG A 28 14.83 3.83 16.83
CA ARG A 28 15.95 3.32 16.03
C ARG A 28 16.35 4.22 14.86
N GLY A 29 15.69 5.37 14.69
CA GLY A 29 16.02 6.38 13.69
C GLY A 29 15.19 6.35 12.41
N TYR A 30 14.20 5.44 12.28
CA TYR A 30 13.28 5.47 11.16
C TYR A 30 12.33 6.66 11.26
N ARG A 31 11.96 7.26 10.13
CA ARG A 31 11.07 8.44 10.07
C ARG A 31 9.82 8.18 9.27
N GLU A 32 9.70 6.96 8.75
CA GLU A 32 8.53 6.45 8.06
C GLU A 32 8.34 4.97 8.36
N VAL A 33 7.08 4.53 8.43
CA VAL A 33 6.69 3.12 8.44
C VAL A 33 5.59 2.90 7.42
N ASN A 34 5.58 1.71 6.82
CA ASN A 34 4.55 1.32 5.87
C ASN A 34 3.55 0.36 6.51
N PHE A 35 2.26 0.59 6.29
CA PHE A 35 1.20 -0.31 6.72
C PHE A 35 0.81 -1.26 5.60
N ASN A 36 0.92 -2.57 5.84
CA ASN A 36 0.57 -3.59 4.87
C ASN A 36 -0.92 -3.93 4.91
N LEU A 37 -1.65 -3.49 3.89
CA LEU A 37 -3.04 -3.83 3.61
C LEU A 37 -3.20 -4.62 2.29
N GLY A 38 -2.10 -5.18 1.77
CA GLY A 38 -2.08 -5.84 0.47
C GLY A 38 -1.70 -7.33 0.48
N CYS A 39 -1.21 -7.89 1.59
CA CYS A 39 -0.79 -9.28 1.65
C CYS A 39 -1.98 -10.23 1.39
N PRO A 40 -1.94 -11.06 0.31
CA PRO A 40 -3.07 -11.91 -0.06
C PRO A 40 -3.02 -13.31 0.57
N SER A 41 -1.99 -13.62 1.38
CA SER A 41 -1.80 -14.94 1.98
C SER A 41 -3.02 -15.38 2.80
N GLY A 42 -3.50 -16.60 2.59
CA GLY A 42 -4.66 -17.14 3.30
C GLY A 42 -4.50 -17.16 4.81
N THR A 43 -3.30 -17.44 5.33
CA THR A 43 -3.01 -17.43 6.77
C THR A 43 -3.04 -16.01 7.38
N VAL A 44 -2.79 -14.99 6.57
CA VAL A 44 -2.84 -13.58 6.95
C VAL A 44 -4.28 -13.07 6.88
N THR A 45 -4.95 -13.31 5.76
CA THR A 45 -6.31 -12.81 5.51
C THR A 45 -7.37 -13.47 6.38
N ALA A 46 -7.18 -14.74 6.77
CA ALA A 46 -8.05 -15.43 7.74
C ALA A 46 -8.02 -14.79 9.15
N LYS A 47 -6.98 -14.01 9.45
CA LYS A 47 -6.85 -13.25 10.70
C LYS A 47 -7.21 -11.76 10.51
N HIS A 48 -7.94 -11.41 9.49
CA HIS A 48 -8.29 -10.03 9.10
C HIS A 48 -7.05 -9.10 8.98
N LYS A 49 -5.89 -9.62 8.55
CA LYS A 49 -4.66 -8.84 8.33
C LYS A 49 -4.36 -8.70 6.85
N GLY A 50 -3.49 -7.75 6.49
CA GLY A 50 -3.17 -7.49 5.09
C GLY A 50 -4.42 -7.21 4.28
N ALA A 51 -4.56 -7.82 3.09
CA ALA A 51 -5.75 -7.65 2.26
C ALA A 51 -7.05 -8.21 2.89
N GLY A 52 -6.94 -9.01 3.95
CA GLY A 52 -8.10 -9.48 4.71
C GLY A 52 -8.86 -8.37 5.43
N LEU A 53 -8.16 -7.32 5.86
CA LEU A 53 -8.76 -6.19 6.55
C LEU A 53 -9.62 -5.31 5.63
N LEU A 54 -9.38 -5.37 4.30
CA LEU A 54 -10.14 -4.59 3.32
C LEU A 54 -11.63 -4.96 3.25
N ALA A 55 -12.00 -6.18 3.67
CA ALA A 55 -13.41 -6.59 3.77
C ALA A 55 -14.11 -6.08 5.04
N HIS A 56 -13.40 -5.37 5.90
CA HIS A 56 -13.89 -4.88 7.19
C HIS A 56 -13.62 -3.38 7.33
N PRO A 57 -14.31 -2.51 6.54
CA PRO A 57 -14.00 -1.08 6.47
C PRO A 57 -14.12 -0.36 7.81
N GLU A 58 -15.03 -0.78 8.69
CA GLU A 58 -15.17 -0.19 10.04
C GLU A 58 -13.97 -0.54 10.94
N GLU A 59 -13.45 -1.77 10.85
CA GLU A 59 -12.22 -2.17 11.57
C GLU A 59 -11.00 -1.43 11.01
N LEU A 60 -10.94 -1.26 9.69
CA LEU A 60 -9.89 -0.52 9.01
C LEU A 60 -9.91 0.97 9.39
N ASP A 61 -11.08 1.61 9.37
CA ASP A 61 -11.26 3.01 9.75
C ASP A 61 -10.82 3.25 11.21
N ARG A 62 -11.26 2.40 12.14
CA ARG A 62 -10.81 2.46 13.53
C ARG A 62 -9.30 2.28 13.67
N CYS A 63 -8.71 1.28 12.99
CA CYS A 63 -7.28 1.02 13.06
C CYS A 63 -6.45 2.19 12.52
N LEU A 64 -6.86 2.80 11.40
CA LEU A 64 -6.20 3.98 10.85
C LEU A 64 -6.36 5.19 11.78
N GLY A 65 -7.55 5.39 12.35
CA GLY A 65 -7.78 6.45 13.35
C GLY A 65 -6.82 6.34 14.53
N GLU A 66 -6.74 5.18 15.16
CA GLU A 66 -5.79 4.92 16.27
C GLU A 66 -4.34 5.19 15.87
N ILE A 67 -3.91 4.78 14.67
CA ILE A 67 -2.56 4.98 14.16
C ILE A 67 -2.24 6.46 14.00
N PHE A 68 -3.08 7.20 13.29
CA PHE A 68 -2.81 8.60 12.96
C PHE A 68 -2.99 9.55 14.14
N GLU A 69 -3.85 9.22 15.10
CA GLU A 69 -3.95 9.95 16.38
C GLU A 69 -2.74 9.70 17.29
N GLY A 70 -2.15 8.50 17.22
CA GLY A 70 -1.07 8.07 18.12
C GLY A 70 0.36 8.37 17.67
N LEU A 71 0.57 8.80 16.41
CA LEU A 71 1.91 9.01 15.81
C LEU A 71 2.00 10.34 15.04
N PRO A 72 1.97 11.49 15.71
CA PRO A 72 1.99 12.79 15.02
C PRO A 72 3.32 13.09 14.28
N ASP A 73 4.44 12.52 14.71
CA ASP A 73 5.79 12.85 14.21
C ASP A 73 6.39 11.80 13.26
N LEU A 74 5.65 10.72 12.97
CA LEU A 74 6.10 9.64 12.10
C LEU A 74 5.24 9.58 10.84
N ARG A 75 5.86 9.58 9.66
CA ARG A 75 5.13 9.39 8.42
C ARG A 75 4.63 7.94 8.31
N VAL A 76 3.39 7.77 7.87
CA VAL A 76 2.80 6.47 7.63
C VAL A 76 2.37 6.37 6.17
N SER A 77 3.03 5.50 5.41
CA SER A 77 2.58 5.10 4.09
C SER A 77 1.75 3.81 4.17
N VAL A 78 0.88 3.60 3.17
CA VAL A 78 0.01 2.43 3.11
C VAL A 78 0.24 1.68 1.80
N LYS A 79 0.47 0.38 1.88
CA LYS A 79 0.46 -0.48 0.69
C LYS A 79 -0.79 -1.35 0.67
N THR A 80 -1.63 -1.14 -0.35
CA THR A 80 -2.95 -1.75 -0.44
C THR A 80 -3.20 -2.48 -1.76
N ARG A 81 -4.29 -3.27 -1.77
CA ARG A 81 -5.01 -3.73 -2.95
C ARG A 81 -6.33 -2.96 -3.09
N ILE A 82 -7.01 -3.14 -4.23
CA ILE A 82 -8.28 -2.44 -4.51
C ILE A 82 -9.50 -3.08 -3.85
N GLY A 83 -9.32 -4.11 -3.07
CA GLY A 83 -10.36 -4.81 -2.34
C GLY A 83 -9.96 -6.24 -2.01
N LYS A 84 -10.86 -6.96 -1.32
CA LYS A 84 -10.70 -8.39 -1.01
C LYS A 84 -11.36 -9.27 -2.09
N ASN A 85 -12.62 -8.99 -2.41
CA ASN A 85 -13.44 -9.86 -3.25
C ASN A 85 -13.79 -9.23 -4.59
N ASP A 86 -14.04 -7.91 -4.64
CA ASP A 86 -14.57 -7.22 -5.81
C ASP A 86 -13.86 -5.88 -6.04
N PRO A 87 -13.52 -5.55 -7.31
CA PRO A 87 -12.98 -4.22 -7.65
C PRO A 87 -13.91 -3.05 -7.32
N GLU A 88 -15.20 -3.27 -7.15
CA GLU A 88 -16.17 -2.24 -6.74
C GLU A 88 -15.99 -1.80 -5.28
N GLU A 89 -15.29 -2.60 -4.45
CA GLU A 89 -14.92 -2.21 -3.08
C GLU A 89 -13.98 -0.99 -3.05
N TRP A 90 -13.32 -0.69 -4.19
CA TRP A 90 -12.25 0.29 -4.26
C TRP A 90 -12.66 1.72 -3.93
N ASP A 91 -13.80 2.18 -4.44
CA ASP A 91 -14.21 3.57 -4.26
C ASP A 91 -14.51 3.90 -2.80
N ALA A 92 -15.08 2.94 -2.07
CA ALA A 92 -15.29 3.07 -0.62
C ALA A 92 -13.96 3.08 0.15
N LEU A 93 -12.99 2.27 -0.25
CA LEU A 93 -11.66 2.26 0.33
C LEU A 93 -10.90 3.56 0.05
N LEU A 94 -10.99 4.11 -1.16
CA LEU A 94 -10.39 5.41 -1.50
C LEU A 94 -10.94 6.54 -0.63
N ALA A 95 -12.27 6.58 -0.48
CA ALA A 95 -12.93 7.56 0.37
C ALA A 95 -12.49 7.43 1.85
N LEU A 96 -12.26 6.20 2.31
CA LEU A 96 -11.76 5.93 3.65
C LEU A 96 -10.31 6.41 3.80
N TYR A 97 -9.42 6.06 2.88
CA TYR A 97 -8.02 6.51 2.90
C TYR A 97 -7.89 8.04 2.83
N GLY A 98 -8.76 8.70 2.08
CA GLY A 98 -8.78 10.16 1.97
C GLY A 98 -9.06 10.92 3.27
N LYS A 99 -9.52 10.25 4.33
CA LYS A 99 -9.73 10.84 5.66
C LYS A 99 -8.43 11.03 6.44
N TYR A 100 -7.35 10.32 6.06
CA TYR A 100 -6.11 10.21 6.84
C TYR A 100 -4.92 10.84 6.12
N PRO A 101 -3.95 11.41 6.84
CA PRO A 101 -2.75 12.01 6.26
C PRO A 101 -1.70 10.95 5.89
N ILE A 102 -2.10 10.03 5.02
CA ILE A 102 -1.22 8.97 4.49
C ILE A 102 -0.14 9.63 3.63
N SER A 103 1.15 9.38 3.93
CA SER A 103 2.27 9.98 3.22
C SER A 103 2.36 9.51 1.77
N GLU A 104 2.13 8.23 1.52
CA GLU A 104 2.06 7.60 0.20
C GLU A 104 1.07 6.44 0.21
N LEU A 105 0.16 6.41 -0.75
CA LEU A 105 -0.73 5.27 -0.99
C LEU A 105 -0.21 4.43 -2.17
N ILE A 106 0.36 3.27 -1.85
CA ILE A 106 0.93 2.36 -2.83
C ILE A 106 -0.14 1.36 -3.24
N VAL A 107 -0.60 1.44 -4.48
CA VAL A 107 -1.75 0.68 -4.97
C VAL A 107 -1.31 -0.47 -5.86
N HIS A 108 -1.67 -1.70 -5.47
CA HIS A 108 -1.66 -2.86 -6.35
C HIS A 108 -3.07 -3.07 -6.89
N PRO A 109 -3.35 -2.76 -8.16
CA PRO A 109 -4.71 -2.75 -8.70
C PRO A 109 -5.19 -4.18 -9.06
N ARG A 110 -5.29 -5.03 -8.06
CA ARG A 110 -5.91 -6.34 -8.03
C ARG A 110 -6.63 -6.53 -6.70
N VAL A 111 -7.72 -7.28 -6.68
CA VAL A 111 -8.33 -7.74 -5.42
C VAL A 111 -7.53 -8.91 -4.81
N GLN A 112 -7.76 -9.20 -3.55
CA GLN A 112 -7.02 -10.24 -2.82
C GLN A 112 -7.14 -11.61 -3.49
N LYS A 113 -8.35 -12.03 -3.90
CA LYS A 113 -8.62 -13.35 -4.48
C LYS A 113 -7.90 -13.62 -5.81
N GLU A 114 -7.46 -12.58 -6.51
CA GLU A 114 -6.71 -12.70 -7.77
C GLU A 114 -5.24 -13.04 -7.52
N PHE A 115 -4.72 -12.80 -6.34
CA PHE A 115 -3.31 -12.97 -5.99
C PHE A 115 -2.39 -12.18 -6.95
N TYR A 116 -1.85 -12.87 -7.96
CA TYR A 116 -0.96 -12.33 -9.00
C TYR A 116 -1.38 -12.80 -10.40
N LYS A 117 -2.61 -13.34 -10.52
CA LYS A 117 -3.15 -13.87 -11.77
C LYS A 117 -3.99 -12.81 -12.50
N GLY A 118 -4.22 -13.04 -13.79
CA GLY A 118 -5.00 -12.12 -14.62
C GLY A 118 -4.30 -10.78 -14.86
N THR A 119 -5.00 -9.85 -15.48
CA THR A 119 -4.55 -8.49 -15.74
C THR A 119 -4.79 -7.59 -14.51
N VAL A 120 -4.00 -6.53 -14.37
CA VAL A 120 -4.25 -5.49 -13.38
C VAL A 120 -5.44 -4.62 -13.82
N HIS A 121 -6.26 -4.20 -12.86
CA HIS A 121 -7.38 -3.27 -13.09
C HIS A 121 -6.86 -1.83 -13.18
N ARG A 122 -6.37 -1.43 -14.36
CA ARG A 122 -5.79 -0.10 -14.54
C ARG A 122 -6.81 1.01 -14.34
N ASP A 123 -8.06 0.77 -14.72
CA ASP A 123 -9.19 1.65 -14.47
C ASP A 123 -9.38 2.00 -12.97
N ALA A 124 -9.10 1.05 -12.08
CA ALA A 124 -9.12 1.33 -10.64
C ALA A 124 -8.00 2.30 -10.22
N PHE A 125 -6.83 2.21 -10.86
CA PHE A 125 -5.76 3.19 -10.61
C PHE A 125 -6.09 4.56 -11.20
N ASP A 126 -6.74 4.60 -12.37
CA ASP A 126 -7.24 5.84 -12.97
C ASP A 126 -8.24 6.54 -12.05
N ARG A 127 -9.20 5.80 -11.49
CA ARG A 127 -10.13 6.34 -10.46
C ARG A 127 -9.40 6.86 -9.21
N ALA A 128 -8.32 6.19 -8.79
CA ALA A 128 -7.53 6.68 -7.67
C ALA A 128 -6.86 8.02 -7.98
N LEU A 129 -6.32 8.20 -9.19
CA LEU A 129 -5.72 9.47 -9.63
C LEU A 129 -6.71 10.63 -9.67
N GLU A 130 -7.99 10.34 -9.93
CA GLU A 130 -9.06 11.34 -9.96
C GLU A 130 -9.59 11.68 -8.55
N ALA A 131 -9.70 10.67 -7.67
CA ALA A 131 -10.45 10.80 -6.42
C ALA A 131 -9.57 10.97 -5.17
N TYR A 132 -8.33 10.46 -5.18
CA TYR A 132 -7.48 10.48 -3.99
C TYR A 132 -6.62 11.76 -3.94
N PRO A 133 -6.69 12.54 -2.85
CA PRO A 133 -6.03 13.85 -2.79
C PRO A 133 -4.52 13.78 -2.48
N GLY A 134 -4.01 12.61 -2.09
CA GLY A 134 -2.63 12.42 -1.64
C GLY A 134 -1.70 11.87 -2.72
N THR A 135 -0.49 11.49 -2.31
CA THR A 135 0.51 10.89 -3.19
C THR A 135 0.17 9.44 -3.50
N LEU A 136 0.11 9.10 -4.79
CA LEU A 136 -0.12 7.75 -5.28
C LEU A 136 1.17 7.14 -5.84
N VAL A 137 1.40 5.88 -5.49
CA VAL A 137 2.48 5.06 -6.04
C VAL A 137 1.87 3.82 -6.71
N TYR A 138 2.23 3.58 -7.95
CA TYR A 138 1.74 2.40 -8.68
C TYR A 138 2.58 1.16 -8.39
N ASN A 139 1.92 0.03 -8.14
CA ASN A 139 2.56 -1.28 -7.96
C ASN A 139 1.80 -2.36 -8.71
N GLY A 140 2.18 -2.68 -9.95
CA GLY A 140 1.54 -3.76 -10.70
C GLY A 140 2.27 -4.11 -11.99
N ASP A 141 2.70 -5.37 -12.12
CA ASP A 141 3.22 -6.00 -13.34
C ASP A 141 4.25 -5.16 -14.13
N LEU A 142 5.21 -4.56 -13.41
CA LEU A 142 6.35 -3.87 -13.97
C LEU A 142 7.56 -4.83 -13.88
N PHE A 143 7.86 -5.53 -14.97
CA PHE A 143 8.89 -6.57 -15.02
C PHE A 143 10.13 -6.16 -15.79
N THR A 144 10.01 -5.20 -16.72
CA THR A 144 11.08 -4.76 -17.58
C THR A 144 11.24 -3.24 -17.55
N PRO A 145 12.41 -2.68 -17.92
CA PRO A 145 12.57 -1.23 -18.10
C PRO A 145 11.57 -0.65 -19.11
N SER A 146 11.18 -1.45 -20.12
CA SER A 146 10.15 -1.05 -21.10
C SER A 146 8.78 -0.88 -20.45
N ASP A 147 8.38 -1.79 -19.55
CA ASP A 147 7.10 -1.67 -18.84
C ASP A 147 7.06 -0.41 -17.99
N ILE A 148 8.15 -0.14 -17.26
CA ILE A 148 8.30 1.08 -16.45
C ILE A 148 8.23 2.33 -17.35
N GLY A 149 8.98 2.34 -18.45
CA GLY A 149 8.99 3.47 -19.38
C GLY A 149 7.64 3.69 -20.07
N MET A 150 6.90 2.63 -20.41
CA MET A 150 5.53 2.75 -20.94
C MET A 150 4.58 3.30 -19.89
N PHE A 151 4.66 2.82 -18.65
CA PHE A 151 3.85 3.32 -17.56
C PHE A 151 4.10 4.81 -17.30
N CYS A 152 5.36 5.23 -17.18
CA CYS A 152 5.71 6.63 -16.93
C CYS A 152 5.26 7.57 -18.07
N ARG A 153 5.27 7.10 -19.32
CA ARG A 153 4.73 7.87 -20.46
C ARG A 153 3.21 8.00 -20.41
N GLN A 154 2.51 6.96 -19.96
CA GLN A 154 1.05 6.96 -19.84
C GLN A 154 0.58 7.79 -18.64
N TYR A 155 1.36 7.82 -17.56
CA TYR A 155 1.02 8.45 -16.29
C TYR A 155 2.11 9.45 -15.84
N PRO A 156 2.35 10.54 -16.58
CA PRO A 156 3.43 11.47 -16.27
C PRO A 156 3.26 12.21 -14.94
N GLN A 157 2.05 12.23 -14.37
CA GLN A 157 1.74 12.79 -13.05
C GLN A 157 2.13 11.87 -11.90
N VAL A 158 2.39 10.58 -12.13
CA VAL A 158 2.81 9.62 -11.10
C VAL A 158 4.32 9.71 -10.91
N THR A 159 4.75 10.13 -9.74
CA THR A 159 6.16 10.42 -9.44
C THR A 159 6.97 9.19 -9.02
N ALA A 160 6.29 8.11 -8.63
CA ALA A 160 6.95 6.89 -8.17
C ALA A 160 6.20 5.62 -8.57
N VAL A 161 6.95 4.56 -8.82
CA VAL A 161 6.44 3.21 -9.01
C VAL A 161 7.15 2.25 -8.07
N MET A 162 6.44 1.21 -7.63
CA MET A 162 7.02 0.14 -6.83
C MET A 162 7.13 -1.13 -7.69
N THR A 163 8.32 -1.69 -7.76
CA THR A 163 8.56 -3.00 -8.36
C THR A 163 8.78 -4.05 -7.27
N GLY A 164 8.27 -5.23 -7.46
CA GLY A 164 8.49 -6.37 -6.54
C GLY A 164 9.03 -7.56 -7.31
N ARG A 165 8.15 -8.34 -7.94
CA ARG A 165 8.51 -9.54 -8.70
C ARG A 165 9.49 -9.26 -9.85
N GLY A 166 9.39 -8.09 -10.50
CA GLY A 166 10.33 -7.67 -11.54
C GLY A 166 11.76 -7.57 -11.01
N LEU A 167 11.96 -6.90 -9.88
CA LEU A 167 13.27 -6.76 -9.25
C LEU A 167 13.82 -8.09 -8.71
N MET A 168 12.94 -9.00 -8.25
CA MET A 168 13.36 -10.35 -7.84
C MET A 168 13.77 -11.21 -9.03
N ALA A 169 13.13 -11.04 -10.19
CA ALA A 169 13.47 -11.74 -11.43
C ALA A 169 14.74 -11.18 -12.08
N ASP A 170 14.91 -9.88 -12.03
CA ASP A 170 16.08 -9.16 -12.54
C ASP A 170 16.53 -8.07 -11.56
N PRO A 171 17.55 -8.35 -10.71
CA PRO A 171 18.08 -7.35 -9.77
C PRO A 171 18.70 -6.11 -10.45
N SER A 172 18.93 -6.14 -11.76
CA SER A 172 19.44 -5.00 -12.53
C SER A 172 18.34 -4.10 -13.12
N LEU A 173 17.07 -4.43 -12.89
CA LEU A 173 15.89 -3.75 -13.46
C LEU A 173 15.91 -2.22 -13.35
N LEU A 174 16.53 -1.68 -12.30
CA LEU A 174 16.57 -0.25 -11.99
C LEU A 174 17.96 0.39 -12.24
N ARG A 175 18.83 -0.27 -13.01
CA ARG A 175 20.17 0.23 -13.36
C ARG A 175 20.19 0.93 -14.70
#